data_47516c2e908528718c62b1680350ac11
#
_entry.id   47516c2e908528718c62b1680350ac11
#
_cell.length_a   1.000
_cell.length_b   1.000
_cell.length_c   1.000
_cell.angle_alpha   90.00
_cell.angle_beta   90.00
_cell.angle_gamma   90.00
#
_symmetry.space_group_name_H-M   'P 1'
#
loop_
_entity.id
_entity.type
_entity.pdbx_description
1 polymer ?
#
loop_
_entity_poly.entity_id
_entity_poly.type
_entity_poly.pdbx_seq_one_letter_code
_entity_poly.pdbx_strand_id
1 'polypeptide(L)'
;MGGLAQILKESGHEISGSDKQFYPPMSDHLKALDINTYEGYSIQDMPDADLYVIGNALSRGNECVEHILDNKLPYKSGPEMLGEVLEDREVIAVSGTHGKTSTAYMICHILISQGIDIGFLVGGISNMIDGSARLGNDKLFVIEADEYDSAFFDKRSKFIHYSPNTLVINNIEFDHADIFNDLDDIQRQFHHLVKIIPGNGNIVYFKDDKNTEDLLEKGSWSSLVPIGADETYQIDLSNKQIISSGDSYSLEGFVLFGSHNIKNITAAITATHINGIEIKDSISALKDFEGVKRRLEIKYKDSSTIIIDDFAHHPTAIKYAIDAVKDKFKNRSIMGFIELGSNTMIEGVHGDEVFKAAADLDESIWLDKKEVLKGRCKNSSDSETQCLDLIKDKIDHYDILLIMTNKNSKRLWEPIIEHIKGK
;
A
#
# COMPACT_ATOMS: atom_id res chain seq x y z
N MET A 1 -6.59 8.25 9.36
CA MET A 1 -7.73 8.86 10.09
C MET A 1 -8.70 9.58 9.15
N GLY A 2 -8.24 10.37 8.15
CA GLY A 2 -9.17 11.12 7.27
C GLY A 2 -10.19 10.25 6.53
N GLY A 3 -9.79 9.09 5.98
CA GLY A 3 -10.74 8.16 5.34
C GLY A 3 -11.77 7.57 6.33
N LEU A 4 -11.36 7.29 7.58
CA LEU A 4 -12.30 6.86 8.62
C LEU A 4 -13.29 7.98 8.96
N ALA A 5 -12.82 9.23 9.06
CA ALA A 5 -13.68 10.38 9.30
C ALA A 5 -14.74 10.55 8.21
N GLN A 6 -14.37 10.33 6.94
CA GLN A 6 -15.32 10.30 5.82
C GLN A 6 -16.37 9.20 6.00
N ILE A 7 -15.96 7.96 6.23
CA ILE A 7 -16.85 6.80 6.40
C ILE A 7 -17.84 7.05 7.54
N LEU A 8 -17.37 7.56 8.68
CA LEU A 8 -18.22 7.85 9.83
C LEU A 8 -19.22 8.99 9.54
N LYS A 9 -18.78 10.01 8.79
CA LYS A 9 -19.70 11.08 8.35
C LYS A 9 -20.78 10.55 7.39
N GLU A 10 -20.39 9.72 6.44
CA GLU A 10 -21.31 9.05 5.53
C GLU A 10 -22.27 8.09 6.27
N SER A 11 -21.84 7.55 7.43
CA SER A 11 -22.70 6.76 8.34
C SER A 11 -23.65 7.59 9.19
N GLY A 12 -23.62 8.93 9.06
CA GLY A 12 -24.54 9.84 9.75
C GLY A 12 -24.01 10.41 11.07
N HIS A 13 -22.73 10.20 11.41
CA HIS A 13 -22.12 10.83 12.59
C HIS A 13 -21.72 12.27 12.32
N GLU A 14 -21.81 13.11 13.34
CA GLU A 14 -21.18 14.43 13.34
C GLU A 14 -19.70 14.28 13.69
N ILE A 15 -18.82 14.71 12.78
CA ILE A 15 -17.39 14.47 12.89
C ILE A 15 -16.61 15.77 13.00
N SER A 16 -15.67 15.80 13.93
CA SER A 16 -14.61 16.79 14.01
C SER A 16 -13.27 16.09 14.26
N GLY A 17 -12.16 16.76 14.00
CA GLY A 17 -10.84 16.14 14.17
C GLY A 17 -9.71 17.12 14.43
N SER A 18 -8.70 16.65 15.17
CA SER A 18 -7.46 17.38 15.41
C SER A 18 -6.26 16.62 14.86
N ASP A 19 -5.31 17.35 14.29
CA ASP A 19 -4.00 16.82 13.91
C ASP A 19 -2.96 17.92 14.12
N LYS A 20 -1.69 17.52 14.24
CA LYS A 20 -0.58 18.46 14.38
C LYS A 20 -0.56 19.49 13.27
N GLN A 21 -0.87 19.07 12.04
CA GLN A 21 -0.92 19.90 10.84
C GLN A 21 -1.78 19.25 9.77
N PHE A 22 -2.56 20.06 9.06
CA PHE A 22 -3.35 19.63 7.91
C PHE A 22 -2.72 20.10 6.61
N TYR A 23 -2.59 19.21 5.64
CA TYR A 23 -2.01 19.52 4.32
C TYR A 23 -2.72 18.75 3.19
N PRO A 24 -2.73 19.32 1.97
CA PRO A 24 -3.32 18.65 0.81
C PRO A 24 -2.65 17.30 0.48
N PRO A 25 -3.39 16.34 -0.06
CA PRO A 25 -4.79 16.47 -0.52
C PRO A 25 -5.83 16.23 0.57
N MET A 26 -5.45 15.71 1.75
CA MET A 26 -6.39 15.32 2.79
C MET A 26 -7.09 16.52 3.43
N SER A 27 -6.41 17.65 3.64
CA SER A 27 -7.02 18.88 4.15
C SER A 27 -8.15 19.39 3.26
N ASP A 28 -7.92 19.37 1.94
CA ASP A 28 -8.92 19.82 0.96
C ASP A 28 -10.12 18.87 0.94
N HIS A 29 -9.86 17.58 1.08
CA HIS A 29 -10.89 16.54 1.13
C HIS A 29 -11.77 16.67 2.38
N LEU A 30 -11.18 16.82 3.58
CA LEU A 30 -11.92 17.01 4.82
C LEU A 30 -12.77 18.29 4.79
N LYS A 31 -12.23 19.36 4.21
CA LYS A 31 -12.97 20.62 4.01
C LYS A 31 -14.14 20.44 3.04
N ALA A 32 -13.95 19.70 1.94
CA ALA A 32 -15.02 19.42 0.98
C ALA A 32 -16.17 18.60 1.61
N LEU A 33 -15.85 17.77 2.61
CA LEU A 33 -16.81 17.01 3.40
C LEU A 33 -17.45 17.83 4.54
N ASP A 34 -17.10 19.12 4.69
CA ASP A 34 -17.57 19.95 5.79
C ASP A 34 -17.29 19.31 7.18
N ILE A 35 -16.06 18.80 7.35
CA ILE A 35 -15.57 18.28 8.63
C ILE A 35 -14.75 19.37 9.32
N ASN A 36 -15.15 19.74 10.53
CA ASN A 36 -14.43 20.72 11.33
C ASN A 36 -13.06 20.17 11.75
N THR A 37 -12.00 20.91 11.45
CA THR A 37 -10.61 20.51 11.77
C THR A 37 -9.93 21.55 12.63
N TYR A 38 -9.16 21.09 13.63
CA TYR A 38 -8.43 21.92 14.59
C TYR A 38 -6.94 21.58 14.50
N GLU A 39 -6.12 22.56 14.23
CA GLU A 39 -4.65 22.36 14.13
C GLU A 39 -4.02 22.37 15.53
N GLY A 40 -3.21 21.35 15.83
CA GLY A 40 -2.65 21.11 17.16
C GLY A 40 -3.51 20.19 18.02
N TYR A 41 -3.11 20.08 19.30
CA TYR A 41 -3.76 19.19 20.27
C TYR A 41 -4.03 19.93 21.58
N SER A 42 -4.52 21.18 21.48
CA SER A 42 -4.94 21.98 22.64
C SER A 42 -6.27 21.49 23.18
N ILE A 43 -6.36 21.32 24.49
CA ILE A 43 -7.64 21.00 25.17
C ILE A 43 -8.67 22.11 24.94
N GLN A 44 -8.24 23.38 24.81
CA GLN A 44 -9.14 24.50 24.61
C GLN A 44 -9.89 24.45 23.27
N ASP A 45 -9.28 23.81 22.27
CA ASP A 45 -9.86 23.65 20.93
C ASP A 45 -10.51 22.27 20.75
N MET A 46 -10.46 21.40 21.77
CA MET A 46 -11.03 20.06 21.74
C MET A 46 -12.54 20.11 21.96
N PRO A 47 -13.36 19.78 20.94
CA PRO A 47 -14.82 19.80 21.12
C PRO A 47 -15.29 18.66 22.03
N ASP A 48 -16.39 18.87 22.73
CA ASP A 48 -17.11 17.81 23.42
C ASP A 48 -17.63 16.79 22.39
N ALA A 49 -17.47 15.51 22.69
CA ALA A 49 -17.93 14.42 21.83
C ALA A 49 -18.43 13.24 22.67
N ASP A 50 -19.34 12.46 22.10
CA ASP A 50 -19.82 11.22 22.72
C ASP A 50 -18.74 10.13 22.70
N LEU A 51 -17.82 10.19 21.73
CA LEU A 51 -16.73 9.23 21.57
C LEU A 51 -15.50 9.90 20.93
N TYR A 52 -14.33 9.63 21.50
CA TYR A 52 -13.04 10.07 20.96
C TYR A 52 -12.33 8.94 20.26
N VAL A 53 -11.92 9.16 19.00
CA VAL A 53 -11.19 8.16 18.21
C VAL A 53 -9.73 8.54 18.12
N ILE A 54 -8.85 7.77 18.77
CA ILE A 54 -7.43 8.06 18.90
C ILE A 54 -6.63 7.35 17.80
N GLY A 55 -5.92 8.16 16.98
CA GLY A 55 -5.04 7.66 15.93
C GLY A 55 -3.77 7.01 16.47
N ASN A 56 -3.22 6.04 15.75
CA ASN A 56 -2.04 5.27 16.18
C ASN A 56 -0.73 6.08 16.29
N ALA A 57 -0.66 7.26 15.69
CA ALA A 57 0.49 8.15 15.81
C ALA A 57 0.55 8.91 17.15
N LEU A 58 -0.56 8.90 17.92
CA LEU A 58 -0.63 9.56 19.22
C LEU A 58 -0.18 8.63 20.33
N SER A 59 0.37 9.22 21.40
CA SER A 59 0.85 8.50 22.59
C SER A 59 0.63 9.31 23.86
N ARG A 60 1.00 8.73 25.00
CA ARG A 60 1.03 9.42 26.30
C ARG A 60 1.89 10.69 26.21
N GLY A 61 1.48 11.72 26.91
CA GLY A 61 2.05 13.06 26.86
C GLY A 61 1.40 13.99 25.82
N ASN A 62 0.49 13.49 24.96
CA ASN A 62 -0.34 14.35 24.13
C ASN A 62 -1.47 14.96 24.98
N GLU A 63 -1.65 16.27 24.90
CA GLU A 63 -2.53 17.04 25.78
C GLU A 63 -4.00 16.55 25.71
N CYS A 64 -4.52 16.32 24.50
CA CYS A 64 -5.89 15.79 24.33
C CYS A 64 -6.00 14.34 24.83
N VAL A 65 -4.98 13.51 24.61
CA VAL A 65 -4.97 12.12 25.10
C VAL A 65 -4.99 12.08 26.62
N GLU A 66 -4.15 12.89 27.29
CA GLU A 66 -4.15 12.95 28.75
C GLU A 66 -5.50 13.43 29.29
N HIS A 67 -6.11 14.45 28.67
CA HIS A 67 -7.44 14.94 29.06
C HIS A 67 -8.51 13.84 28.96
N ILE A 68 -8.52 13.07 27.86
CA ILE A 68 -9.45 11.94 27.68
C ILE A 68 -9.28 10.91 28.80
N LEU A 69 -8.04 10.54 29.11
CA LEU A 69 -7.73 9.53 30.12
C LEU A 69 -8.05 10.01 31.54
N ASP A 70 -7.66 11.23 31.90
CA ASP A 70 -7.85 11.79 33.24
C ASP A 70 -9.33 11.96 33.57
N ASN A 71 -10.15 12.30 32.58
CA ASN A 71 -11.59 12.47 32.74
C ASN A 71 -12.40 11.20 32.44
N LYS A 72 -11.72 10.07 32.09
CA LYS A 72 -12.37 8.80 31.73
C LYS A 72 -13.43 8.93 30.64
N LEU A 73 -13.16 9.79 29.67
CA LEU A 73 -14.05 10.00 28.53
C LEU A 73 -14.05 8.73 27.64
N PRO A 74 -15.18 8.42 26.97
CA PRO A 74 -15.24 7.28 26.07
C PRO A 74 -14.26 7.44 24.90
N TYR A 75 -13.44 6.42 24.65
CA TYR A 75 -12.49 6.44 23.52
C TYR A 75 -12.31 5.06 22.90
N LYS A 76 -11.91 5.04 21.61
CA LYS A 76 -11.57 3.86 20.81
C LYS A 76 -10.36 4.12 19.93
N SER A 77 -9.76 3.06 19.42
CA SER A 77 -8.81 3.16 18.32
C SER A 77 -9.53 3.36 16.99
N GLY A 78 -8.83 3.90 15.97
CA GLY A 78 -9.40 4.02 14.62
C GLY A 78 -9.86 2.68 14.05
N PRO A 79 -9.03 1.62 14.08
CA PRO A 79 -9.41 0.29 13.63
C PRO A 79 -10.61 -0.32 14.38
N GLU A 80 -10.69 -0.13 15.70
CA GLU A 80 -11.82 -0.59 16.50
C GLU A 80 -13.13 0.10 16.07
N MET A 81 -13.10 1.43 15.89
CA MET A 81 -14.27 2.16 15.42
C MET A 81 -14.69 1.75 14.01
N LEU A 82 -13.72 1.51 13.12
CA LEU A 82 -14.02 0.99 11.79
C LEU A 82 -14.61 -0.41 11.85
N GLY A 83 -14.12 -1.28 12.73
CA GLY A 83 -14.66 -2.63 12.94
C GLY A 83 -16.15 -2.64 13.25
N GLU A 84 -16.65 -1.66 14.01
CA GLU A 84 -18.09 -1.51 14.31
C GLU A 84 -18.89 -1.13 13.04
N VAL A 85 -18.35 -0.27 12.19
CA VAL A 85 -18.98 0.05 10.89
C VAL A 85 -19.02 -1.16 9.96
N LEU A 86 -18.06 -2.08 10.11
CA LEU A 86 -17.94 -3.27 9.28
C LEU A 86 -18.72 -4.49 9.80
N GLU A 87 -19.37 -4.42 10.96
CA GLU A 87 -20.00 -5.57 11.63
C GLU A 87 -21.01 -6.31 10.73
N ASP A 88 -21.81 -5.57 9.94
CA ASP A 88 -22.80 -6.13 9.02
C ASP A 88 -22.32 -6.21 7.56
N ARG A 89 -21.01 -6.04 7.30
CA ARG A 89 -20.42 -6.05 5.97
C ARG A 89 -19.73 -7.38 5.65
N GLU A 90 -19.67 -7.69 4.35
CA GLU A 90 -18.84 -8.75 3.80
C GLU A 90 -17.48 -8.14 3.41
N VAL A 91 -16.48 -8.32 4.28
CA VAL A 91 -15.19 -7.64 4.16
C VAL A 91 -14.22 -8.47 3.35
N ILE A 92 -13.65 -7.85 2.30
CA ILE A 92 -12.50 -8.35 1.54
C ILE A 92 -11.27 -7.57 2.02
N ALA A 93 -10.42 -8.22 2.81
CA ALA A 93 -9.20 -7.63 3.33
C ALA A 93 -7.98 -8.02 2.49
N VAL A 94 -7.17 -7.06 2.11
CA VAL A 94 -5.92 -7.29 1.39
C VAL A 94 -4.75 -6.97 2.30
N SER A 95 -3.99 -7.98 2.66
CA SER A 95 -2.81 -7.89 3.53
C SER A 95 -1.54 -8.41 2.86
N GLY A 96 -0.42 -8.30 3.57
CA GLY A 96 0.90 -8.72 3.11
C GLY A 96 1.91 -7.57 3.13
N THR A 97 3.18 -7.86 2.97
CA THR A 97 4.23 -6.84 3.01
C THR A 97 4.16 -5.93 1.79
N HIS A 98 3.97 -6.50 0.59
CA HIS A 98 3.96 -5.77 -0.67
C HIS A 98 2.66 -5.98 -1.45
N GLY A 99 2.30 -4.99 -2.30
CA GLY A 99 1.18 -5.10 -3.23
C GLY A 99 -0.21 -4.81 -2.64
N LYS A 100 -0.38 -4.65 -1.33
CA LYS A 100 -1.67 -4.39 -0.65
C LYS A 100 -2.54 -3.36 -1.38
N THR A 101 -2.03 -2.14 -1.50
CA THR A 101 -2.75 -0.99 -2.08
C THR A 101 -3.18 -1.26 -3.53
N SER A 102 -2.26 -1.77 -4.36
CA SER A 102 -2.56 -2.06 -5.77
C SER A 102 -3.62 -3.14 -5.91
N THR A 103 -3.51 -4.24 -5.18
CA THR A 103 -4.49 -5.34 -5.21
C THR A 103 -5.85 -4.87 -4.69
N ALA A 104 -5.90 -4.11 -3.60
CA ALA A 104 -7.14 -3.58 -3.06
C ALA A 104 -7.86 -2.66 -4.05
N TYR A 105 -7.13 -1.71 -4.70
CA TYR A 105 -7.73 -0.87 -5.74
C TYR A 105 -8.15 -1.65 -6.98
N MET A 106 -7.44 -2.71 -7.37
CA MET A 106 -7.88 -3.60 -8.46
C MET A 106 -9.20 -4.30 -8.12
N ILE A 107 -9.34 -4.81 -6.88
CA ILE A 107 -10.62 -5.39 -6.40
C ILE A 107 -11.73 -4.33 -6.43
N CYS A 108 -11.48 -3.13 -5.88
CA CYS A 108 -12.44 -2.04 -5.93
C CYS A 108 -12.86 -1.72 -7.36
N HIS A 109 -11.90 -1.61 -8.28
CA HIS A 109 -12.17 -1.28 -9.68
C HIS A 109 -13.00 -2.35 -10.38
N ILE A 110 -12.70 -3.64 -10.17
CA ILE A 110 -13.49 -4.74 -10.69
C ILE A 110 -14.94 -4.63 -10.20
N LEU A 111 -15.14 -4.53 -8.89
CA LEU A 111 -16.49 -4.53 -8.30
C LEU A 111 -17.30 -3.30 -8.73
N ILE A 112 -16.70 -2.12 -8.74
CA ILE A 112 -17.34 -0.87 -9.19
C ILE A 112 -17.71 -0.97 -10.68
N SER A 113 -16.86 -1.56 -11.52
CA SER A 113 -17.14 -1.72 -12.95
C SER A 113 -18.33 -2.66 -13.23
N GLN A 114 -18.66 -3.54 -12.28
CA GLN A 114 -19.85 -4.38 -12.30
C GLN A 114 -21.10 -3.68 -11.75
N GLY A 115 -21.00 -2.38 -11.43
CA GLY A 115 -22.10 -1.60 -10.90
C GLY A 115 -22.39 -1.82 -9.41
N ILE A 116 -21.47 -2.44 -8.68
CA ILE A 116 -21.62 -2.68 -7.24
C ILE A 116 -21.14 -1.43 -6.47
N ASP A 117 -22.00 -0.87 -5.65
CA ASP A 117 -21.71 0.34 -4.84
C ASP A 117 -21.01 -0.06 -3.52
N ILE A 118 -19.80 -0.61 -3.66
CA ILE A 118 -19.00 -1.10 -2.53
C ILE A 118 -18.54 0.02 -1.58
N GLY A 119 -18.35 -0.32 -0.31
CA GLY A 119 -17.52 0.47 0.59
C GLY A 119 -16.04 0.12 0.43
N PHE A 120 -15.15 1.05 0.76
CA PHE A 120 -13.72 0.77 0.80
C PHE A 120 -12.93 1.73 1.70
N LEU A 121 -11.80 1.24 2.20
CA LEU A 121 -10.74 2.05 2.81
C LEU A 121 -9.39 1.50 2.34
N VAL A 122 -8.73 2.24 1.45
CA VAL A 122 -7.46 1.84 0.84
C VAL A 122 -6.46 2.98 0.94
N GLY A 123 -5.24 2.69 1.28
CA GLY A 123 -4.15 3.67 1.30
C GLY A 123 -3.81 4.16 -0.12
N GLY A 124 -3.13 5.31 -0.19
CA GLY A 124 -2.74 5.88 -1.49
C GLY A 124 -3.91 6.49 -2.27
N ILE A 125 -3.70 6.72 -3.54
CA ILE A 125 -4.67 7.36 -4.45
C ILE A 125 -4.69 6.61 -5.77
N SER A 126 -5.86 6.15 -6.21
CA SER A 126 -6.07 5.65 -7.56
C SER A 126 -6.30 6.81 -8.53
N ASN A 127 -5.94 6.62 -9.80
CA ASN A 127 -6.28 7.59 -10.85
C ASN A 127 -7.73 7.42 -11.35
N MET A 128 -8.39 6.29 -11.03
CA MET A 128 -9.69 5.91 -11.59
C MET A 128 -10.82 5.83 -10.54
N ILE A 129 -10.46 5.85 -9.26
CA ILE A 129 -11.43 5.78 -8.16
C ILE A 129 -11.26 7.04 -7.33
N ASP A 130 -12.32 7.79 -7.15
CA ASP A 130 -12.29 9.02 -6.35
C ASP A 130 -12.16 8.72 -4.86
N GLY A 131 -11.22 9.41 -4.23
CA GLY A 131 -10.92 9.28 -2.81
C GLY A 131 -10.17 8.00 -2.43
N SER A 132 -9.89 7.88 -1.15
CA SER A 132 -9.24 6.72 -0.52
C SER A 132 -10.19 5.94 0.41
N ALA A 133 -11.42 6.43 0.56
CA ALA A 133 -12.43 5.84 1.41
C ALA A 133 -13.84 6.17 0.90
N ARG A 134 -14.78 5.28 1.16
CA ARG A 134 -16.22 5.46 0.91
C ARG A 134 -16.97 4.41 1.71
N LEU A 135 -18.14 4.79 2.26
CA LEU A 135 -19.01 3.83 2.98
C LEU A 135 -19.66 2.84 2.03
N GLY A 136 -20.14 3.30 0.86
CA GLY A 136 -20.91 2.50 -0.08
C GLY A 136 -22.22 1.97 0.51
N ASN A 137 -23.14 1.53 -0.36
CA ASN A 137 -24.45 0.98 0.05
C ASN A 137 -24.55 -0.54 -0.05
N ASP A 138 -23.61 -1.18 -0.74
CA ASP A 138 -23.56 -2.65 -0.86
C ASP A 138 -22.99 -3.28 0.42
N LYS A 139 -23.23 -4.57 0.62
CA LYS A 139 -22.63 -5.32 1.73
C LYS A 139 -21.13 -5.48 1.61
N LEU A 140 -20.60 -5.51 0.39
CA LEU A 140 -19.17 -5.67 0.16
C LEU A 140 -18.40 -4.43 0.61
N PHE A 141 -17.32 -4.67 1.33
CA PHE A 141 -16.37 -3.65 1.75
C PHE A 141 -14.93 -4.12 1.50
N VAL A 142 -14.14 -3.32 0.79
CA VAL A 142 -12.75 -3.64 0.49
C VAL A 142 -11.82 -2.83 1.38
N ILE A 143 -10.89 -3.50 2.07
CA ILE A 143 -9.96 -2.81 2.97
C ILE A 143 -8.51 -3.24 2.74
N GLU A 144 -7.63 -2.25 2.71
CA GLU A 144 -6.20 -2.49 2.85
C GLU A 144 -5.89 -2.79 4.32
N ALA A 145 -5.51 -4.03 4.60
CA ALA A 145 -5.33 -4.58 5.93
C ALA A 145 -3.86 -4.54 6.34
N ASP A 146 -3.51 -3.49 7.08
CA ASP A 146 -2.16 -3.17 7.50
C ASP A 146 -1.81 -3.85 8.83
N GLU A 147 -0.57 -4.32 8.96
CA GLU A 147 -0.01 -5.01 10.12
C GLU A 147 0.40 -4.10 11.29
N TYR A 148 0.39 -2.78 11.11
CA TYR A 148 0.72 -1.82 12.18
C TYR A 148 -0.23 -1.86 13.37
N ASP A 149 0.28 -1.46 14.53
CA ASP A 149 -0.48 -1.26 15.78
C ASP A 149 -1.75 -0.44 15.57
N SER A 150 -2.80 -0.77 16.30
CA SER A 150 -4.07 -0.03 16.30
C SER A 150 -3.96 1.32 16.99
N ALA A 151 -3.34 1.37 18.18
CA ALA A 151 -3.12 2.58 18.97
C ALA A 151 -2.04 2.34 20.05
N PHE A 152 -1.64 3.38 20.78
CA PHE A 152 -0.68 3.25 21.88
C PHE A 152 -1.19 2.32 23.01
N PHE A 153 -2.49 2.22 23.20
CA PHE A 153 -3.16 1.39 24.21
C PHE A 153 -3.62 0.02 23.66
N ASP A 154 -3.62 -0.18 22.35
CA ASP A 154 -3.92 -1.45 21.69
C ASP A 154 -2.81 -1.81 20.69
N LYS A 155 -1.96 -2.75 21.10
CA LYS A 155 -0.79 -3.20 20.33
C LYS A 155 -1.08 -4.35 19.38
N ARG A 156 -2.36 -4.73 19.23
CA ARG A 156 -2.77 -5.64 18.16
C ARG A 156 -2.72 -4.93 16.82
N SER A 157 -2.38 -5.66 15.77
CA SER A 157 -2.41 -5.11 14.41
C SER A 157 -3.81 -4.65 14.04
N LYS A 158 -3.89 -3.59 13.22
CA LYS A 158 -5.16 -2.97 12.80
C LYS A 158 -6.15 -3.97 12.21
N PHE A 159 -5.66 -4.92 11.42
CA PHE A 159 -6.48 -5.88 10.71
C PHE A 159 -7.29 -6.83 11.60
N ILE A 160 -6.93 -6.97 12.89
CA ILE A 160 -7.68 -7.81 13.84
C ILE A 160 -9.11 -7.30 14.06
N HIS A 161 -9.31 -6.01 13.88
CA HIS A 161 -10.60 -5.36 14.09
C HIS A 161 -11.56 -5.48 12.90
N TYR A 162 -11.08 -5.93 11.72
CA TYR A 162 -11.86 -5.85 10.48
C TYR A 162 -12.73 -7.08 10.19
N SER A 163 -12.51 -8.20 10.89
CA SER A 163 -13.28 -9.45 10.78
C SER A 163 -13.56 -9.90 9.34
N PRO A 164 -12.55 -10.05 8.47
CA PRO A 164 -12.77 -10.28 7.05
C PRO A 164 -13.40 -11.64 6.74
N ASN A 165 -14.29 -11.66 5.72
CA ASN A 165 -14.85 -12.89 5.14
C ASN A 165 -13.92 -13.47 4.07
N THR A 166 -13.25 -12.59 3.34
CA THR A 166 -12.21 -12.95 2.37
C THR A 166 -10.92 -12.24 2.73
N LEU A 167 -9.87 -13.00 2.97
CA LEU A 167 -8.52 -12.49 3.22
C LEU A 167 -7.64 -12.79 2.02
N VAL A 168 -6.97 -11.78 1.49
CA VAL A 168 -5.89 -11.94 0.51
C VAL A 168 -4.57 -11.70 1.24
N ILE A 169 -3.64 -12.66 1.19
CA ILE A 169 -2.27 -12.52 1.66
C ILE A 169 -1.36 -12.51 0.44
N ASN A 170 -0.86 -11.33 0.07
CA ASN A 170 0.00 -11.19 -1.11
C ASN A 170 1.37 -11.84 -0.92
N ASN A 171 1.98 -11.62 0.23
CA ASN A 171 3.30 -12.14 0.63
C ASN A 171 3.57 -11.75 2.08
N ILE A 172 4.51 -12.45 2.74
CA ILE A 172 4.97 -12.10 4.08
C ILE A 172 6.50 -12.04 4.06
N GLU A 173 7.05 -10.85 4.29
CA GLU A 173 8.49 -10.61 4.44
C GLU A 173 8.75 -9.78 5.69
N PHE A 174 10.01 -9.76 6.16
CA PHE A 174 10.38 -8.93 7.30
C PHE A 174 10.47 -7.46 6.90
N ASP A 175 9.61 -6.65 7.45
CA ASP A 175 9.60 -5.18 7.35
C ASP A 175 9.15 -4.58 8.69
N HIS A 176 9.12 -3.24 8.79
CA HIS A 176 8.66 -2.54 9.99
C HIS A 176 9.47 -2.88 11.25
N ALA A 177 10.82 -2.82 11.15
CA ALA A 177 11.74 -3.08 12.26
C ALA A 177 11.53 -2.16 13.49
N ASP A 178 10.78 -1.06 13.32
CA ASP A 178 10.37 -0.17 14.41
C ASP A 178 9.31 -0.77 15.34
N ILE A 179 8.60 -1.80 14.90
CA ILE A 179 7.54 -2.47 15.71
C ILE A 179 7.69 -4.00 15.79
N PHE A 180 8.45 -4.62 14.88
CA PHE A 180 8.70 -6.06 14.87
C PHE A 180 10.19 -6.36 15.01
N ASN A 181 10.54 -7.35 15.82
CA ASN A 181 11.93 -7.75 16.03
C ASN A 181 12.42 -8.69 14.92
N ASP A 182 11.54 -9.52 14.39
CA ASP A 182 11.85 -10.55 13.41
C ASP A 182 10.61 -10.97 12.60
N LEU A 183 10.80 -11.88 11.66
CA LEU A 183 9.73 -12.43 10.83
C LEU A 183 8.69 -13.20 11.66
N ASP A 184 9.11 -13.87 12.75
CA ASP A 184 8.20 -14.64 13.62
C ASP A 184 7.21 -13.70 14.34
N ASP A 185 7.61 -12.48 14.68
CA ASP A 185 6.72 -11.47 15.25
C ASP A 185 5.64 -11.08 14.25
N ILE A 186 6.01 -10.85 12.98
CA ILE A 186 5.07 -10.54 11.89
C ILE A 186 4.13 -11.74 11.66
N GLN A 187 4.68 -12.95 11.51
CA GLN A 187 3.87 -14.16 11.32
C GLN A 187 2.90 -14.40 12.48
N ARG A 188 3.26 -14.04 13.70
CA ARG A 188 2.36 -14.13 14.87
C ARG A 188 1.16 -13.20 14.69
N GLN A 189 1.35 -11.97 14.23
CA GLN A 189 0.24 -11.05 13.97
C GLN A 189 -0.65 -11.56 12.84
N PHE A 190 -0.08 -12.01 11.73
CA PHE A 190 -0.84 -12.61 10.64
C PHE A 190 -1.60 -13.87 11.08
N HIS A 191 -1.04 -14.69 12.00
CA HIS A 191 -1.76 -15.84 12.53
C HIS A 191 -2.94 -15.43 13.43
N HIS A 192 -2.86 -14.30 14.13
CA HIS A 192 -4.04 -13.75 14.80
C HIS A 192 -5.13 -13.36 13.78
N LEU A 193 -4.76 -12.78 12.64
CA LEU A 193 -5.70 -12.48 11.56
C LEU A 193 -6.33 -13.76 10.98
N VAL A 194 -5.53 -14.77 10.66
CA VAL A 194 -6.02 -16.07 10.14
C VAL A 194 -7.04 -16.71 11.09
N LYS A 195 -6.83 -16.61 12.41
CA LYS A 195 -7.73 -17.19 13.43
C LYS A 195 -9.11 -16.57 13.49
N ILE A 196 -9.27 -15.33 13.04
CA ILE A 196 -10.56 -14.62 13.09
C ILE A 196 -11.35 -14.73 11.80
N ILE A 197 -10.78 -15.31 10.73
CA ILE A 197 -11.52 -15.59 9.50
C ILE A 197 -12.58 -16.66 9.79
N PRO A 198 -13.86 -16.44 9.48
CA PRO A 198 -14.91 -17.40 9.76
C PRO A 198 -14.70 -18.69 8.97
N GLY A 199 -15.23 -19.82 9.49
CA GLY A 199 -15.06 -21.14 8.86
C GLY A 199 -15.63 -21.25 7.43
N ASN A 200 -16.59 -20.41 7.08
CA ASN A 200 -17.13 -20.26 5.74
C ASN A 200 -16.44 -19.14 4.92
N GLY A 201 -15.41 -18.51 5.48
CA GLY A 201 -14.61 -17.52 4.79
C GLY A 201 -13.51 -18.12 3.92
N ASN A 202 -12.75 -17.26 3.23
CA ASN A 202 -11.74 -17.68 2.27
C ASN A 202 -10.40 -16.97 2.56
N ILE A 203 -9.30 -17.69 2.33
CA ILE A 203 -7.94 -17.15 2.40
C ILE A 203 -7.27 -17.39 1.05
N VAL A 204 -7.08 -16.31 0.28
CA VAL A 204 -6.36 -16.31 -1.01
C VAL A 204 -4.89 -16.05 -0.74
N TYR A 205 -4.00 -16.89 -1.25
CA TYR A 205 -2.55 -16.75 -1.05
C TYR A 205 -1.74 -17.37 -2.18
N PHE A 206 -0.46 -17.01 -2.28
CA PHE A 206 0.46 -17.60 -3.25
C PHE A 206 1.21 -18.77 -2.66
N LYS A 207 1.16 -19.92 -3.33
CA LYS A 207 1.81 -21.16 -2.90
C LYS A 207 3.33 -21.12 -2.99
N ASP A 208 3.88 -20.20 -3.78
CA ASP A 208 5.32 -19.96 -3.85
C ASP A 208 5.85 -19.02 -2.74
N ASP A 209 4.97 -18.44 -1.91
CA ASP A 209 5.36 -17.70 -0.71
C ASP A 209 5.44 -18.64 0.51
N LYS A 210 6.66 -19.12 0.76
CA LYS A 210 6.92 -20.05 1.85
C LYS A 210 6.52 -19.50 3.21
N ASN A 211 6.70 -18.22 3.47
CA ASN A 211 6.37 -17.63 4.77
C ASN A 211 4.86 -17.63 5.03
N THR A 212 4.05 -17.48 3.99
CA THR A 212 2.60 -17.64 4.08
C THR A 212 2.21 -19.10 4.24
N GLU A 213 2.84 -20.04 3.53
CA GLU A 213 2.58 -21.47 3.74
C GLU A 213 2.91 -21.90 5.15
N ASP A 214 4.10 -21.58 5.65
CA ASP A 214 4.54 -21.88 7.03
C ASP A 214 3.57 -21.27 8.08
N LEU A 215 3.00 -20.10 7.79
CA LEU A 215 1.97 -19.47 8.62
C LEU A 215 0.68 -20.30 8.66
N LEU A 216 0.16 -20.69 7.50
CA LEU A 216 -1.11 -21.41 7.37
C LEU A 216 -1.01 -22.85 7.91
N GLU A 217 0.16 -23.49 7.84
CA GLU A 217 0.45 -24.77 8.47
C GLU A 217 0.37 -24.73 10.01
N LYS A 218 0.61 -23.57 10.63
CA LYS A 218 0.42 -23.37 12.08
C LYS A 218 -1.06 -23.50 12.50
N GLY A 219 -1.99 -23.46 11.56
CA GLY A 219 -3.43 -23.65 11.70
C GLY A 219 -4.24 -22.63 10.90
N SER A 220 -5.21 -23.14 10.16
CA SER A 220 -6.23 -22.38 9.44
C SER A 220 -7.55 -23.12 9.53
N TRP A 221 -8.65 -22.38 9.57
CA TRP A 221 -10.00 -22.95 9.81
C TRP A 221 -10.99 -22.61 8.70
N SER A 222 -10.55 -21.81 7.75
CA SER A 222 -11.32 -21.31 6.62
C SER A 222 -10.92 -22.02 5.33
N SER A 223 -11.64 -21.81 4.25
CA SER A 223 -11.28 -22.33 2.92
C SER A 223 -9.97 -21.71 2.44
N LEU A 224 -8.98 -22.53 2.16
CA LEU A 224 -7.73 -22.09 1.53
C LEU A 224 -7.88 -22.06 0.02
N VAL A 225 -7.54 -20.93 -0.60
CA VAL A 225 -7.59 -20.69 -2.04
C VAL A 225 -6.17 -20.38 -2.54
N PRO A 226 -5.35 -21.42 -2.76
CA PRO A 226 -3.98 -21.24 -3.25
C PRO A 226 -3.95 -20.80 -4.71
N ILE A 227 -3.00 -19.91 -5.01
CA ILE A 227 -2.62 -19.53 -6.37
C ILE A 227 -1.23 -20.14 -6.62
N GLY A 228 -1.10 -21.04 -7.58
CA GLY A 228 0.17 -21.71 -7.85
C GLY A 228 0.07 -22.80 -8.91
N ALA A 229 1.17 -23.45 -9.24
CA ALA A 229 1.19 -24.59 -10.13
C ALA A 229 0.34 -25.74 -9.55
N ASP A 230 -0.39 -26.42 -10.41
CA ASP A 230 -1.29 -27.54 -10.07
C ASP A 230 -2.49 -27.19 -9.16
N GLU A 231 -2.77 -25.89 -8.99
CA GLU A 231 -3.92 -25.41 -8.24
C GLU A 231 -5.08 -24.98 -9.16
N THR A 232 -6.25 -24.69 -8.57
CA THR A 232 -7.40 -24.18 -9.35
C THR A 232 -7.07 -22.85 -10.04
N TYR A 233 -6.31 -21.98 -9.35
CA TYR A 233 -5.84 -20.72 -9.91
C TYR A 233 -4.32 -20.79 -10.12
N GLN A 234 -3.89 -20.59 -11.36
CA GLN A 234 -2.48 -20.68 -11.73
C GLN A 234 -2.05 -19.41 -12.44
N ILE A 235 -0.76 -19.09 -12.35
CA ILE A 235 -0.14 -17.98 -13.08
C ILE A 235 0.91 -18.55 -14.03
N ASP A 236 0.79 -18.20 -15.29
CA ASP A 236 1.86 -18.33 -16.26
C ASP A 236 2.48 -16.96 -16.54
N LEU A 237 3.56 -16.66 -15.83
CA LEU A 237 4.27 -15.38 -15.97
C LEU A 237 4.89 -15.22 -17.36
N SER A 238 5.32 -16.32 -17.97
CA SER A 238 6.00 -16.33 -19.28
C SER A 238 5.07 -15.95 -20.40
N ASN A 239 3.83 -16.47 -20.36
CA ASN A 239 2.80 -16.21 -21.34
C ASN A 239 1.81 -15.12 -20.89
N LYS A 240 2.00 -14.53 -19.71
CA LYS A 240 1.11 -13.53 -19.10
C LYS A 240 -0.34 -14.00 -19.10
N GLN A 241 -0.59 -15.14 -18.51
CA GLN A 241 -1.91 -15.77 -18.44
C GLN A 241 -2.28 -16.16 -17.02
N ILE A 242 -3.57 -16.12 -16.75
CA ILE A 242 -4.18 -16.80 -15.61
C ILE A 242 -4.84 -18.05 -16.15
N ILE A 243 -4.66 -19.19 -15.47
CA ILE A 243 -5.35 -20.43 -15.77
C ILE A 243 -6.27 -20.72 -14.58
N SER A 244 -7.54 -21.01 -14.88
CA SER A 244 -8.50 -21.42 -13.86
C SER A 244 -9.42 -22.51 -14.41
N SER A 245 -9.52 -23.61 -13.67
CA SER A 245 -10.35 -24.77 -14.01
C SER A 245 -10.12 -25.32 -15.43
N GLY A 246 -8.88 -25.16 -15.93
CA GLY A 246 -8.47 -25.60 -17.28
C GLY A 246 -8.65 -24.56 -18.38
N ASP A 247 -9.32 -23.45 -18.11
CA ASP A 247 -9.43 -22.33 -19.05
C ASP A 247 -8.24 -21.37 -18.87
N SER A 248 -7.73 -20.82 -19.98
CA SER A 248 -6.62 -19.89 -20.01
C SER A 248 -7.09 -18.49 -20.40
N TYR A 249 -6.69 -17.50 -19.64
CA TYR A 249 -7.08 -16.10 -19.78
C TYR A 249 -5.86 -15.22 -19.97
N SER A 250 -5.76 -14.54 -21.13
CA SER A 250 -4.63 -13.67 -21.44
C SER A 250 -4.70 -12.35 -20.66
N LEU A 251 -3.55 -11.91 -20.15
CA LEU A 251 -3.33 -10.59 -19.53
C LEU A 251 -2.58 -9.64 -20.48
N GLU A 252 -2.55 -9.95 -21.77
CA GLU A 252 -1.96 -9.05 -22.76
C GLU A 252 -2.79 -7.77 -22.92
N GLY A 253 -2.09 -6.65 -23.13
CA GLY A 253 -2.74 -5.35 -23.32
C GLY A 253 -3.08 -4.59 -22.03
N PHE A 254 -2.76 -5.14 -20.87
CA PHE A 254 -2.89 -4.40 -19.60
C PHE A 254 -1.92 -3.22 -19.54
N VAL A 255 -2.38 -2.10 -18.98
CA VAL A 255 -1.56 -0.90 -18.76
C VAL A 255 -0.44 -1.19 -17.76
N LEU A 256 -0.79 -1.93 -16.70
CA LEU A 256 0.16 -2.33 -15.66
C LEU A 256 1.18 -3.34 -16.20
N PHE A 257 2.39 -3.25 -15.71
CA PHE A 257 3.51 -4.08 -16.12
C PHE A 257 4.34 -4.59 -14.93
N GLY A 258 5.18 -5.59 -15.19
CA GLY A 258 5.99 -6.26 -14.17
C GLY A 258 5.32 -7.50 -13.58
N SER A 259 6.14 -8.51 -13.24
CA SER A 259 5.68 -9.79 -12.71
C SER A 259 4.89 -9.66 -11.41
N HIS A 260 5.30 -8.73 -10.54
CA HIS A 260 4.59 -8.45 -9.29
C HIS A 260 3.17 -7.92 -9.54
N ASN A 261 2.95 -7.11 -10.59
CA ASN A 261 1.60 -6.66 -10.96
C ASN A 261 0.75 -7.78 -11.55
N ILE A 262 1.35 -8.73 -12.27
CA ILE A 262 0.63 -9.94 -12.71
C ILE A 262 0.16 -10.74 -11.49
N LYS A 263 0.99 -10.90 -10.45
CA LYS A 263 0.57 -11.51 -9.19
C LYS A 263 -0.58 -10.72 -8.54
N ASN A 264 -0.46 -9.40 -8.39
CA ASN A 264 -1.51 -8.56 -7.82
C ASN A 264 -2.84 -8.67 -8.59
N ILE A 265 -2.79 -8.65 -9.94
CA ILE A 265 -3.94 -8.85 -10.83
C ILE A 265 -4.58 -10.21 -10.56
N THR A 266 -3.78 -11.29 -10.49
CA THR A 266 -4.29 -12.63 -10.25
C THR A 266 -4.96 -12.74 -8.89
N ALA A 267 -4.34 -12.18 -7.84
CA ALA A 267 -4.92 -12.15 -6.50
C ALA A 267 -6.28 -11.39 -6.49
N ALA A 268 -6.34 -10.24 -7.16
CA ALA A 268 -7.56 -9.45 -7.27
C ALA A 268 -8.68 -10.21 -8.04
N ILE A 269 -8.34 -10.84 -9.16
CA ILE A 269 -9.30 -11.66 -9.95
C ILE A 269 -9.77 -12.88 -9.14
N THR A 270 -8.86 -13.57 -8.44
CA THR A 270 -9.22 -14.70 -7.60
C THR A 270 -10.16 -14.26 -6.47
N ALA A 271 -9.83 -13.17 -5.77
CA ALA A 271 -10.65 -12.65 -4.69
C ALA A 271 -12.04 -12.22 -5.17
N THR A 272 -12.15 -11.56 -6.33
CA THR A 272 -13.45 -11.18 -6.89
C THR A 272 -14.23 -12.37 -7.44
N HIS A 273 -13.55 -13.38 -8.01
CA HIS A 273 -14.20 -14.59 -8.52
C HIS A 273 -14.86 -15.40 -7.41
N ILE A 274 -14.20 -15.61 -6.29
CA ILE A 274 -14.82 -16.31 -5.14
C ILE A 274 -15.95 -15.50 -4.48
N ASN A 275 -16.03 -14.20 -4.77
CA ASN A 275 -17.13 -13.32 -4.37
C ASN A 275 -18.17 -13.11 -5.52
N GLY A 276 -18.19 -14.00 -6.52
CA GLY A 276 -19.25 -14.08 -7.51
C GLY A 276 -19.05 -13.29 -8.80
N ILE A 277 -17.88 -12.74 -9.07
CA ILE A 277 -17.57 -12.03 -10.32
C ILE A 277 -16.88 -12.99 -11.30
N GLU A 278 -17.38 -13.08 -12.53
CA GLU A 278 -16.75 -13.90 -13.56
C GLU A 278 -15.33 -13.42 -13.89
N ILE A 279 -14.40 -14.35 -14.09
CA ILE A 279 -12.99 -14.04 -14.41
C ILE A 279 -12.89 -13.13 -15.65
N LYS A 280 -13.72 -13.39 -16.68
CA LYS A 280 -13.73 -12.60 -17.92
C LYS A 280 -14.11 -11.14 -17.67
N ASP A 281 -15.06 -10.90 -16.79
CA ASP A 281 -15.52 -9.56 -16.43
C ASP A 281 -14.45 -8.83 -15.61
N SER A 282 -13.79 -9.51 -14.68
CA SER A 282 -12.65 -8.99 -13.92
C SER A 282 -11.49 -8.60 -14.84
N ILE A 283 -11.16 -9.46 -15.83
CA ILE A 283 -10.12 -9.17 -16.84
C ILE A 283 -10.51 -7.97 -17.69
N SER A 284 -11.76 -7.90 -18.13
CA SER A 284 -12.26 -6.78 -18.94
C SER A 284 -12.13 -5.45 -18.18
N ALA A 285 -12.51 -5.44 -16.89
CA ALA A 285 -12.41 -4.28 -16.04
C ALA A 285 -10.96 -3.82 -15.87
N LEU A 286 -10.02 -4.76 -15.65
CA LEU A 286 -8.64 -4.40 -15.37
C LEU A 286 -7.80 -3.99 -16.59
N LYS A 287 -8.29 -4.20 -17.82
CA LYS A 287 -7.55 -3.79 -19.03
C LYS A 287 -7.21 -2.30 -19.04
N ASP A 288 -8.15 -1.46 -18.63
CA ASP A 288 -8.04 -0.02 -18.63
C ASP A 288 -7.60 0.55 -17.25
N PHE A 289 -7.32 -0.33 -16.28
CA PHE A 289 -6.90 0.12 -14.96
C PHE A 289 -5.51 0.76 -15.01
N GLU A 290 -5.48 2.08 -14.79
CA GLU A 290 -4.25 2.91 -14.89
C GLU A 290 -3.32 2.79 -13.68
N GLY A 291 -3.72 2.02 -12.67
CA GLY A 291 -2.92 1.80 -11.47
C GLY A 291 -3.15 2.82 -10.35
N VAL A 292 -2.19 2.86 -9.46
CA VAL A 292 -2.18 3.69 -8.25
C VAL A 292 -1.03 4.68 -8.36
N LYS A 293 -1.24 5.91 -7.92
CA LYS A 293 -0.19 6.93 -7.88
C LYS A 293 1.03 6.42 -7.13
N ARG A 294 2.21 6.75 -7.66
CA ARG A 294 3.49 6.32 -7.10
C ARG A 294 3.70 4.79 -7.07
N ARG A 295 3.12 4.06 -8.03
CA ARG A 295 3.35 2.65 -8.30
C ARG A 295 3.71 2.48 -9.76
N LEU A 296 5.01 2.62 -10.08
CA LEU A 296 5.56 2.72 -11.45
C LEU A 296 4.84 3.78 -12.30
N GLU A 297 4.49 4.91 -11.67
CA GLU A 297 3.75 5.99 -12.31
C GLU A 297 4.67 6.83 -13.22
N ILE A 298 4.33 6.96 -14.50
CA ILE A 298 5.08 7.80 -15.44
C ILE A 298 4.70 9.27 -15.18
N LYS A 299 5.66 10.04 -14.65
CA LYS A 299 5.50 11.49 -14.38
C LYS A 299 5.84 12.36 -15.57
N TYR A 300 6.75 11.89 -16.40
CA TYR A 300 7.18 12.61 -17.60
C TYR A 300 7.61 11.60 -18.66
N LYS A 301 7.34 11.95 -19.92
CA LYS A 301 7.80 11.17 -21.07
C LYS A 301 7.89 12.07 -22.29
N ASP A 302 9.05 12.08 -22.90
CA ASP A 302 9.28 12.67 -24.25
C ASP A 302 10.01 11.66 -25.15
N SER A 303 10.66 12.14 -26.21
CA SER A 303 11.40 11.31 -27.16
C SER A 303 12.70 10.73 -26.58
N SER A 304 13.29 11.38 -25.58
CA SER A 304 14.61 11.04 -25.02
C SER A 304 14.54 10.49 -23.60
N THR A 305 13.63 11.00 -22.78
CA THR A 305 13.63 10.75 -21.33
C THR A 305 12.26 10.31 -20.81
N ILE A 306 12.27 9.34 -19.89
CA ILE A 306 11.10 8.90 -19.13
C ILE A 306 11.41 9.05 -17.65
N ILE A 307 10.52 9.71 -16.87
CA ILE A 307 10.64 9.77 -15.41
C ILE A 307 9.51 8.94 -14.81
N ILE A 308 9.88 7.96 -13.96
CA ILE A 308 8.98 7.02 -13.31
C ILE A 308 9.10 7.22 -11.80
N ASP A 309 7.96 7.33 -11.11
CA ASP A 309 7.86 7.45 -9.64
C ASP A 309 7.32 6.15 -9.05
N ASP A 310 8.05 5.60 -8.09
CA ASP A 310 7.65 4.41 -7.36
C ASP A 310 7.82 4.56 -5.84
N PHE A 311 6.94 3.95 -5.09
CA PHE A 311 6.95 3.98 -3.62
C PHE A 311 7.90 2.93 -3.00
N ALA A 312 8.67 2.20 -3.82
CA ALA A 312 9.59 1.16 -3.37
C ALA A 312 10.58 1.69 -2.32
N HIS A 313 10.63 1.01 -1.18
CA HIS A 313 11.47 1.34 -0.03
C HIS A 313 11.89 0.09 0.76
N HIS A 314 11.84 -1.08 0.13
CA HIS A 314 12.28 -2.37 0.62
C HIS A 314 13.07 -3.06 -0.51
N PRO A 315 14.12 -3.87 -0.24
CA PRO A 315 14.93 -4.52 -1.29
C PRO A 315 14.09 -5.24 -2.33
N THR A 316 13.13 -6.06 -1.91
CA THR A 316 12.22 -6.78 -2.81
C THR A 316 11.42 -5.83 -3.71
N ALA A 317 10.86 -4.76 -3.13
CA ALA A 317 10.10 -3.76 -3.91
C ALA A 317 10.98 -2.99 -4.89
N ILE A 318 12.21 -2.61 -4.49
CA ILE A 318 13.21 -1.98 -5.35
C ILE A 318 13.53 -2.90 -6.54
N LYS A 319 13.82 -4.19 -6.26
CA LYS A 319 14.11 -5.17 -7.30
C LYS A 319 12.93 -5.32 -8.27
N TYR A 320 11.71 -5.45 -7.76
CA TYR A 320 10.50 -5.56 -8.59
C TYR A 320 10.28 -4.33 -9.49
N ALA A 321 10.50 -3.12 -8.95
CA ALA A 321 10.37 -1.89 -9.73
C ALA A 321 11.41 -1.84 -10.87
N ILE A 322 12.67 -2.16 -10.60
CA ILE A 322 13.75 -2.20 -11.59
C ILE A 322 13.47 -3.25 -12.66
N ASP A 323 13.12 -4.48 -12.27
CA ASP A 323 12.83 -5.57 -13.21
C ASP A 323 11.65 -5.23 -14.11
N ALA A 324 10.61 -4.64 -13.55
CA ALA A 324 9.43 -4.22 -14.31
C ALA A 324 9.78 -3.14 -15.36
N VAL A 325 10.59 -2.16 -14.99
CA VAL A 325 11.03 -1.10 -15.91
C VAL A 325 11.93 -1.68 -17.02
N LYS A 326 12.87 -2.57 -16.67
CA LYS A 326 13.72 -3.27 -17.66
C LYS A 326 12.90 -4.11 -18.65
N ASP A 327 11.89 -4.80 -18.15
CA ASP A 327 11.04 -5.67 -18.97
C ASP A 327 10.16 -4.85 -19.93
N LYS A 328 9.61 -3.73 -19.45
CA LYS A 328 8.77 -2.82 -20.23
C LYS A 328 9.55 -2.04 -21.27
N PHE A 329 10.74 -1.57 -20.92
CA PHE A 329 11.55 -0.66 -21.72
C PHE A 329 12.89 -1.32 -22.12
N LYS A 330 12.81 -2.43 -22.81
CA LYS A 330 13.98 -3.22 -23.25
C LYS A 330 15.03 -2.34 -23.96
N ASN A 331 16.30 -2.57 -23.66
CA ASN A 331 17.47 -1.90 -24.23
C ASN A 331 17.53 -0.38 -23.93
N ARG A 332 16.84 0.11 -22.90
CA ARG A 332 16.99 1.48 -22.43
C ARG A 332 17.83 1.52 -21.15
N SER A 333 18.68 2.54 -21.07
CA SER A 333 19.51 2.79 -19.89
C SER A 333 18.69 3.38 -18.75
N ILE A 334 18.92 2.90 -17.51
CA ILE A 334 18.13 3.25 -16.33
C ILE A 334 19.04 3.83 -15.25
N MET A 335 18.82 5.10 -14.91
CA MET A 335 19.36 5.71 -13.70
C MET A 335 18.31 5.59 -12.58
N GLY A 336 18.68 5.01 -11.44
CA GLY A 336 17.84 4.91 -10.26
C GLY A 336 18.18 5.95 -9.21
N PHE A 337 17.17 6.62 -8.66
CA PHE A 337 17.28 7.36 -7.41
C PHE A 337 16.62 6.53 -6.31
N ILE A 338 17.34 6.29 -5.21
CA ILE A 338 16.87 5.49 -4.07
C ILE A 338 17.03 6.30 -2.79
N GLU A 339 15.91 6.53 -2.08
CA GLU A 339 15.94 7.16 -0.77
C GLU A 339 15.83 6.11 0.33
N LEU A 340 16.79 6.10 1.26
CA LEU A 340 16.71 5.31 2.49
C LEU A 340 15.75 6.02 3.46
N GLY A 341 14.44 5.87 3.25
CA GLY A 341 13.42 6.68 3.90
C GLY A 341 12.55 5.95 4.92
N SER A 342 12.44 4.62 4.87
CA SER A 342 11.71 3.82 5.88
C SER A 342 12.58 3.57 7.11
N ASN A 343 11.96 3.31 8.26
CA ASN A 343 12.67 3.02 9.50
C ASN A 343 13.62 1.83 9.32
N THR A 344 13.14 0.74 8.73
CA THR A 344 13.93 -0.47 8.43
C THR A 344 15.16 -0.16 7.56
N MET A 345 15.00 0.68 6.53
CA MET A 345 16.10 1.12 5.66
C MET A 345 17.09 2.02 6.40
N ILE A 346 16.60 2.97 7.20
CA ILE A 346 17.41 3.92 7.99
C ILE A 346 18.25 3.20 9.06
N GLU A 347 17.73 2.13 9.63
CA GLU A 347 18.43 1.31 10.62
C GLU A 347 19.42 0.33 9.99
N GLY A 348 19.44 0.24 8.66
CA GLY A 348 20.36 -0.62 7.93
C GLY A 348 20.13 -2.12 8.09
N VAL A 349 18.91 -2.51 8.47
CA VAL A 349 18.51 -3.90 8.73
C VAL A 349 18.74 -4.81 7.52
N HIS A 350 18.48 -4.29 6.33
CA HIS A 350 18.64 -5.05 5.08
C HIS A 350 20.08 -5.22 4.62
N GLY A 351 21.05 -4.54 5.23
CA GLY A 351 22.47 -4.70 4.92
C GLY A 351 22.80 -4.61 3.42
N ASP A 352 23.43 -5.67 2.90
CA ASP A 352 23.85 -5.74 1.49
C ASP A 352 22.70 -6.05 0.51
N GLU A 353 21.53 -6.44 0.97
CA GLU A 353 20.40 -6.80 0.09
C GLU A 353 19.89 -5.60 -0.70
N VAL A 354 19.96 -4.41 -0.11
CA VAL A 354 19.59 -3.16 -0.79
C VAL A 354 20.44 -2.93 -2.04
N PHE A 355 21.76 -3.17 -1.94
CA PHE A 355 22.68 -3.03 -3.08
C PHE A 355 22.44 -4.09 -4.13
N LYS A 356 22.21 -5.33 -3.71
CA LYS A 356 21.90 -6.42 -4.64
C LYS A 356 20.62 -6.14 -5.41
N ALA A 357 19.60 -5.58 -4.75
CA ALA A 357 18.35 -5.20 -5.37
C ALA A 357 18.54 -4.13 -6.47
N ALA A 358 19.49 -3.20 -6.28
CA ALA A 358 19.78 -2.12 -7.21
C ALA A 358 20.87 -2.46 -8.25
N ALA A 359 21.46 -3.66 -8.20
CA ALA A 359 22.61 -4.04 -9.03
C ALA A 359 22.33 -4.00 -10.56
N ASP A 360 21.09 -4.11 -10.94
CA ASP A 360 20.66 -4.11 -12.35
C ASP A 360 20.38 -2.70 -12.92
N LEU A 361 20.61 -1.62 -12.15
CA LEU A 361 20.61 -0.26 -12.65
C LEU A 361 21.94 0.07 -13.34
N ASP A 362 21.91 0.86 -14.41
CA ASP A 362 23.12 1.36 -15.07
C ASP A 362 23.83 2.42 -14.25
N GLU A 363 23.08 3.19 -13.47
CA GLU A 363 23.56 4.17 -12.49
C GLU A 363 22.61 4.22 -11.30
N SER A 364 23.15 4.43 -10.09
CA SER A 364 22.33 4.63 -8.88
C SER A 364 22.80 5.82 -8.08
N ILE A 365 21.84 6.65 -7.67
CA ILE A 365 22.04 7.82 -6.80
C ILE A 365 21.26 7.59 -5.50
N TRP A 366 21.91 7.74 -4.35
CA TRP A 366 21.37 7.37 -3.07
C TRP A 366 21.24 8.59 -2.14
N LEU A 367 20.05 8.81 -1.62
CA LEU A 367 19.83 9.75 -0.52
C LEU A 367 19.89 8.98 0.81
N ASP A 368 20.99 9.16 1.54
CA ASP A 368 21.33 8.44 2.76
C ASP A 368 21.61 9.43 3.93
N LYS A 369 20.54 9.96 4.52
CA LYS A 369 20.62 10.98 5.59
C LYS A 369 21.27 10.50 6.90
N LYS A 370 21.46 9.20 7.05
CA LYS A 370 22.01 8.56 8.26
C LYS A 370 23.36 7.88 8.00
N GLU A 371 23.91 8.05 6.81
CA GLU A 371 25.18 7.44 6.41
C GLU A 371 25.21 5.90 6.58
N VAL A 372 24.06 5.25 6.39
CA VAL A 372 23.89 3.79 6.52
C VAL A 372 24.80 3.05 5.55
N LEU A 373 24.99 3.63 4.36
CA LEU A 373 25.79 3.06 3.28
C LEU A 373 27.30 3.16 3.53
N LYS A 374 27.74 3.99 4.51
CA LYS A 374 29.14 4.12 4.93
C LYS A 374 30.16 4.24 3.78
N GLY A 375 29.84 5.01 2.76
CA GLY A 375 30.70 5.21 1.59
C GLY A 375 30.79 4.02 0.63
N ARG A 376 29.93 3.02 0.76
CA ARG A 376 29.85 1.86 -0.18
C ARG A 376 29.33 2.27 -1.56
N CYS A 377 28.60 3.37 -1.67
CA CYS A 377 28.07 3.90 -2.93
C CYS A 377 28.82 5.15 -3.36
N LYS A 378 29.28 5.17 -4.59
CA LYS A 378 30.02 6.30 -5.18
C LYS A 378 29.18 7.58 -5.25
N ASN A 379 27.88 7.46 -5.51
CA ASN A 379 26.94 8.56 -5.65
C ASN A 379 25.91 8.52 -4.51
N SER A 380 26.37 8.60 -3.28
CA SER A 380 25.52 8.77 -2.10
C SER A 380 25.75 10.14 -1.46
N SER A 381 24.68 10.74 -0.96
CA SER A 381 24.71 12.00 -0.21
C SER A 381 23.62 12.00 0.88
N ASP A 382 23.88 12.73 1.95
CA ASP A 382 22.88 13.10 2.98
C ASP A 382 22.01 14.30 2.55
N SER A 383 22.47 15.02 1.51
CA SER A 383 21.81 16.21 0.97
C SER A 383 20.97 15.89 -0.28
N GLU A 384 19.68 16.17 -0.19
CA GLU A 384 18.76 16.08 -1.31
C GLU A 384 19.18 16.99 -2.48
N THR A 385 19.64 18.21 -2.18
CA THR A 385 20.10 19.15 -3.22
C THR A 385 21.27 18.58 -4.01
N GLN A 386 22.24 17.96 -3.32
CA GLN A 386 23.37 17.32 -4.00
C GLN A 386 22.93 16.13 -4.86
N CYS A 387 21.97 15.34 -4.39
CA CYS A 387 21.40 14.26 -5.21
C CYS A 387 20.70 14.81 -6.44
N LEU A 388 19.92 15.90 -6.32
CA LEU A 388 19.26 16.55 -7.45
C LEU A 388 20.26 17.10 -8.46
N ASP A 389 21.33 17.72 -8.00
CA ASP A 389 22.39 18.23 -8.87
C ASP A 389 23.07 17.09 -9.63
N LEU A 390 23.40 15.98 -8.95
CA LEU A 390 23.94 14.78 -9.60
C LEU A 390 23.00 14.18 -10.65
N ILE A 391 21.69 14.19 -10.39
CA ILE A 391 20.70 13.72 -11.36
C ILE A 391 20.69 14.65 -12.58
N LYS A 392 20.62 15.97 -12.36
CA LYS A 392 20.58 16.97 -13.46
C LYS A 392 21.83 16.92 -14.35
N ASP A 393 23.00 16.68 -13.75
CA ASP A 393 24.26 16.57 -14.49
C ASP A 393 24.34 15.31 -15.35
N LYS A 394 23.64 14.22 -14.96
CA LYS A 394 23.73 12.92 -15.60
C LYS A 394 22.53 12.53 -16.45
N ILE A 395 21.36 13.16 -16.27
CA ILE A 395 20.09 12.71 -16.84
C ILE A 395 20.12 12.56 -18.36
N ASP A 396 20.89 13.38 -19.06
CA ASP A 396 21.02 13.34 -20.52
C ASP A 396 21.73 12.08 -21.05
N HIS A 397 22.38 11.31 -20.18
CA HIS A 397 23.08 10.07 -20.53
C HIS A 397 22.22 8.81 -20.32
N TYR A 398 21.00 8.98 -19.80
CA TYR A 398 20.10 7.85 -19.48
C TYR A 398 18.72 8.07 -20.09
N ASP A 399 18.12 6.98 -20.56
CA ASP A 399 16.77 7.02 -21.14
C ASP A 399 15.67 7.13 -20.07
N ILE A 400 15.93 6.59 -18.87
CA ILE A 400 14.94 6.46 -17.80
C ILE A 400 15.54 6.93 -16.48
N LEU A 401 14.78 7.76 -15.76
CA LEU A 401 14.98 8.03 -14.35
C LEU A 401 13.88 7.32 -13.55
N LEU A 402 14.28 6.34 -12.74
CA LEU A 402 13.40 5.63 -11.82
C LEU A 402 13.60 6.17 -10.40
N ILE A 403 12.61 6.87 -9.86
CA ILE A 403 12.63 7.44 -8.51
C ILE A 403 11.93 6.48 -7.55
N MET A 404 12.65 5.99 -6.55
CA MET A 404 12.17 5.05 -5.54
C MET A 404 12.27 5.68 -4.15
N THR A 405 11.13 6.04 -3.55
CA THR A 405 11.05 6.68 -2.23
C THR A 405 9.67 6.54 -1.61
N ASN A 406 9.60 6.34 -0.30
CA ASN A 406 8.34 6.38 0.45
C ASN A 406 7.99 7.79 0.98
N LYS A 407 8.84 8.79 0.71
CA LYS A 407 8.58 10.20 1.07
C LYS A 407 7.90 10.95 -0.08
N ASN A 408 7.68 12.25 0.06
CA ASN A 408 7.10 13.07 -1.00
C ASN A 408 8.04 13.14 -2.21
N SER A 409 7.74 12.38 -3.27
CA SER A 409 8.56 12.32 -4.50
C SER A 409 8.45 13.57 -5.39
N LYS A 410 7.39 14.38 -5.24
CA LYS A 410 7.17 15.59 -6.05
C LYS A 410 8.35 16.54 -5.98
N ARG A 411 8.95 16.68 -4.78
CA ARG A 411 10.16 17.50 -4.54
C ARG A 411 11.38 17.08 -5.38
N LEU A 412 11.37 15.85 -5.90
CA LEU A 412 12.44 15.29 -6.72
C LEU A 412 12.13 15.43 -8.22
N TRP A 413 11.00 14.87 -8.66
CA TRP A 413 10.71 14.83 -10.10
C TRP A 413 10.32 16.18 -10.70
N GLU A 414 9.66 17.08 -9.96
CA GLU A 414 9.23 18.39 -10.49
C GLU A 414 10.41 19.28 -10.91
N PRO A 415 11.46 19.51 -10.08
CA PRO A 415 12.64 20.27 -10.47
C PRO A 415 13.46 19.63 -11.60
N ILE A 416 13.38 18.31 -11.76
CA ILE A 416 14.06 17.60 -12.84
C ILE A 416 13.31 17.81 -14.16
N ILE A 417 11.97 17.72 -14.15
CA ILE A 417 11.13 18.02 -15.31
C ILE A 417 11.33 19.47 -15.78
N GLU A 418 11.37 20.42 -14.83
CA GLU A 418 11.66 21.83 -15.15
C GLU A 418 13.03 22.00 -15.81
N HIS A 419 14.05 21.32 -15.29
CA HIS A 419 15.39 21.33 -15.88
C HIS A 419 15.42 20.76 -17.30
N ILE A 420 14.72 19.66 -17.58
CA ILE A 420 14.63 19.06 -18.93
C ILE A 420 13.90 20.01 -19.89
N LYS A 421 12.79 20.62 -19.47
CA LYS A 421 12.01 21.54 -20.29
C LYS A 421 12.68 22.89 -20.52
N GLY A 422 13.64 23.28 -19.68
CA GLY A 422 14.39 24.53 -19.79
C GLY A 422 15.59 24.43 -20.71
N LYS A 423 15.94 23.25 -21.23
CA LYS A 423 16.96 23.01 -22.26
C LYS A 423 16.36 23.13 -23.64
#